data_2dba9b740d4e9323fe551bdc3bc75a7b
#
_entry.id   2dba9b740d4e9323fe551bdc3bc75a7b
#
_cell.length_a   1.000
_cell.length_b   1.000
_cell.length_c   1.000
_cell.angle_alpha   90.00
_cell.angle_beta   90.00
_cell.angle_gamma   90.00
#
_symmetry.space_group_name_H-M   'P 1'
#
loop_
_entity.id
_entity.type
_entity.pdbx_description
1 polymer ?
#
loop_
_entity_poly.entity_id
_entity_poly.type
_entity_poly.pdbx_seq_one_letter_code
_entity_poly.pdbx_strand_id
1 'polypeptide(L)'
;MTELLPFLKDLISAPGLSGYEDPAAKIVADKWRPLVDEISRGKLGSLHGLRRGSGPWPSPGTAKEPRPSVMVSTHMDAIGLMVTGIQDGFLRITQVGGVDARVLPGTAVTVYASGTDVSHVPVSSVPGVKHPSPIPGVVALPSPGLLPEEMRDGPVPLANLFIDTGQLPDRVAQLVRVGDVVAFAQPPVELNGETLSGHTLDNRASVAALTICLEELQSRPHTWDVWAVASSQEETGAIGAAGSTFELHPSMALVVDVTFAKGPGTSDWSAFPLGKGPTIAMGPNMHPALHKAMKELADRLEIPYNLEYTPDHSGTDGWATQVAAEGIPTLVLGIPLRYMHTPVELVAIKDIQRAGRLLAEFISGLGPDFMEKIVWDK
;
A
#
# COMPACT_ATOMS: atom_id res chain seq x y z
N MET A 1 19.55 -12.64 -0.06
CA MET A 1 18.10 -12.35 -0.01
C MET A 1 17.78 -12.00 1.43
N THR A 2 17.38 -10.80 1.68
CA THR A 2 16.90 -10.37 2.99
C THR A 2 15.69 -11.23 3.34
N GLU A 3 15.56 -11.61 4.60
CA GLU A 3 14.37 -12.34 5.04
C GLU A 3 13.14 -11.45 4.85
N LEU A 4 12.40 -11.69 3.78
CA LEU A 4 11.18 -10.94 3.41
C LEU A 4 10.19 -10.87 4.58
N LEU A 5 10.00 -11.99 5.25
CA LEU A 5 8.96 -12.13 6.26
C LEU A 5 9.16 -11.23 7.49
N PRO A 6 10.36 -11.11 8.09
CA PRO A 6 10.61 -10.14 9.14
C PRO A 6 10.34 -8.70 8.71
N PHE A 7 10.86 -8.29 7.54
CA PHE A 7 10.61 -6.94 7.02
C PHE A 7 9.11 -6.66 6.82
N LEU A 8 8.38 -7.60 6.20
CA LEU A 8 6.95 -7.43 5.97
C LEU A 8 6.18 -7.36 7.29
N LYS A 9 6.51 -8.20 8.28
CA LYS A 9 5.88 -8.15 9.60
C LYS A 9 6.12 -6.82 10.30
N ASP A 10 7.35 -6.30 10.28
CA ASP A 10 7.69 -5.01 10.87
C ASP A 10 6.90 -3.89 10.17
N LEU A 11 6.84 -3.94 8.83
CA LEU A 11 6.15 -2.93 8.04
C LEU A 11 4.64 -2.93 8.28
N ILE A 12 3.98 -4.10 8.29
CA ILE A 12 2.53 -4.18 8.53
C ILE A 12 2.14 -3.96 10.00
N SER A 13 3.11 -4.00 10.92
CA SER A 13 2.87 -3.66 12.33
C SER A 13 3.00 -2.16 12.61
N ALA A 14 3.60 -1.40 11.68
CA ALA A 14 3.77 0.04 11.86
C ALA A 14 2.45 0.79 11.61
N PRO A 15 2.13 1.82 12.40
CA PRO A 15 1.03 2.72 12.06
C PRO A 15 1.33 3.45 10.75
N GLY A 16 0.28 3.93 10.10
CA GLY A 16 0.42 4.66 8.83
C GLY A 16 -0.89 4.76 8.08
N LEU A 17 -1.89 5.40 8.71
CA LEU A 17 -3.13 5.75 8.02
C LEU A 17 -2.85 6.78 6.93
N SER A 18 -3.74 6.85 5.93
CA SER A 18 -3.71 7.89 4.90
C SER A 18 -3.47 9.27 5.50
N GLY A 19 -2.39 9.93 5.07
CA GLY A 19 -1.94 11.23 5.58
C GLY A 19 -1.08 11.17 6.86
N TYR A 20 -0.83 9.98 7.42
CA TYR A 20 -0.05 9.77 8.64
C TYR A 20 0.99 8.65 8.49
N GLU A 21 1.60 8.54 7.32
CA GLU A 21 2.45 7.41 6.90
C GLU A 21 3.88 7.45 7.44
N ASP A 22 4.30 8.47 8.15
CA ASP A 22 5.71 8.67 8.57
C ASP A 22 6.35 7.44 9.24
N PRO A 23 5.68 6.69 10.13
CA PRO A 23 6.30 5.50 10.73
C PRO A 23 6.58 4.39 9.70
N ALA A 24 5.63 4.13 8.79
CA ALA A 24 5.80 3.16 7.72
C ALA A 24 6.88 3.63 6.73
N ALA A 25 6.84 4.90 6.32
CA ALA A 25 7.84 5.50 5.43
C ALA A 25 9.25 5.40 5.98
N LYS A 26 9.43 5.53 7.30
CA LYS A 26 10.74 5.37 7.95
C LYS A 26 11.27 3.95 7.77
N ILE A 27 10.45 2.93 8.01
CA ILE A 27 10.84 1.52 7.83
C ILE A 27 11.23 1.25 6.38
N VAL A 28 10.43 1.74 5.42
CA VAL A 28 10.72 1.61 3.99
C VAL A 28 12.01 2.33 3.62
N ALA A 29 12.20 3.57 4.07
CA ALA A 29 13.41 4.36 3.80
C ALA A 29 14.68 3.67 4.34
N ASP A 30 14.64 3.16 5.57
CA ASP A 30 15.76 2.46 6.18
C ASP A 30 16.10 1.17 5.40
N LYS A 31 15.07 0.46 4.89
CA LYS A 31 15.24 -0.73 4.06
C LYS A 31 15.76 -0.41 2.66
N TRP A 32 15.28 0.67 2.03
CA TRP A 32 15.65 1.02 0.65
C TRP A 32 17.01 1.76 0.57
N ARG A 33 17.47 2.43 1.62
CA ARG A 33 18.72 3.20 1.63
C ARG A 33 19.92 2.47 1.05
N PRO A 34 20.20 1.19 1.35
CA PRO A 34 21.30 0.45 0.72
C PRO A 34 20.97 -0.05 -0.71
N LEU A 35 19.75 0.09 -1.19
CA LEU A 35 19.27 -0.48 -2.45
C LEU A 35 19.14 0.54 -3.58
N VAL A 36 19.16 1.83 -3.25
CA VAL A 36 18.96 2.95 -4.18
C VAL A 36 20.08 3.98 -4.07
N ASP A 37 20.26 4.81 -5.07
CA ASP A 37 21.29 5.84 -5.10
C ASP A 37 20.87 7.10 -4.32
N GLU A 38 19.58 7.42 -4.34
CA GLU A 38 18.99 8.59 -3.67
C GLU A 38 17.67 8.23 -3.01
N ILE A 39 17.39 8.85 -1.85
CA ILE A 39 16.08 8.80 -1.19
C ILE A 39 15.60 10.22 -0.94
N SER A 40 14.36 10.50 -1.29
CA SER A 40 13.70 11.78 -1.05
C SER A 40 12.23 11.59 -0.61
N ARG A 41 11.64 12.67 -0.13
CA ARG A 41 10.21 12.73 0.20
C ARG A 41 9.53 13.71 -0.75
N GLY A 42 8.48 13.26 -1.43
CA GLY A 42 7.60 14.12 -2.20
C GLY A 42 6.83 15.09 -1.31
N LYS A 43 6.34 16.18 -1.87
CA LYS A 43 5.60 17.23 -1.13
C LYS A 43 4.32 16.74 -0.46
N LEU A 44 3.73 15.65 -0.96
CA LEU A 44 2.52 15.03 -0.42
C LEU A 44 2.80 13.81 0.48
N GLY A 45 4.07 13.59 0.85
CA GLY A 45 4.45 12.57 1.83
C GLY A 45 4.91 11.24 1.23
N SER A 46 4.80 11.01 -0.07
CA SER A 46 5.32 9.80 -0.72
C SER A 46 6.84 9.69 -0.58
N LEU A 47 7.34 8.47 -0.41
CA LEU A 47 8.77 8.19 -0.39
C LEU A 47 9.26 7.83 -1.79
N HIS A 48 10.32 8.47 -2.25
CA HIS A 48 10.94 8.24 -3.54
C HIS A 48 12.33 7.67 -3.37
N GLY A 49 12.64 6.54 -4.01
CA GLY A 49 13.97 5.97 -4.13
C GLY A 49 14.41 5.97 -5.59
N LEU A 50 15.49 6.65 -5.92
CA LEU A 50 16.07 6.62 -7.25
C LEU A 50 17.19 5.58 -7.31
N ARG A 51 17.06 4.62 -8.22
CA ARG A 51 18.15 3.74 -8.63
C ARG A 51 18.54 4.03 -10.06
N ARG A 52 19.75 4.45 -10.28
CA ARG A 52 20.26 4.84 -11.60
C ARG A 52 20.56 3.62 -12.46
N GLY A 53 20.26 3.73 -13.73
CA GLY A 53 20.64 2.70 -14.71
C GLY A 53 22.14 2.51 -14.79
N SER A 54 22.61 1.27 -14.70
CA SER A 54 24.01 0.85 -14.77
C SER A 54 24.45 0.38 -16.15
N GLY A 55 23.48 0.13 -17.04
CA GLY A 55 23.73 -0.31 -18.43
C GLY A 55 24.24 0.81 -19.33
N PRO A 56 24.70 0.47 -20.54
CA PRO A 56 25.16 1.45 -21.51
C PRO A 56 24.01 2.40 -21.91
N TRP A 57 24.31 3.70 -21.90
CA TRP A 57 23.47 4.75 -22.45
C TRP A 57 24.37 5.60 -23.34
N PRO A 58 23.86 6.16 -24.44
CA PRO A 58 24.69 7.04 -25.27
C PRO A 58 25.42 8.09 -24.45
N SER A 59 26.73 8.25 -24.72
CA SER A 59 27.58 9.13 -23.92
C SER A 59 27.05 10.57 -23.87
N PRO A 60 27.27 11.32 -22.76
CA PRO A 60 26.96 12.74 -22.69
C PRO A 60 27.60 13.49 -23.87
N GLY A 61 26.79 14.24 -24.61
CA GLY A 61 27.20 14.97 -25.82
C GLY A 61 26.81 14.32 -27.14
N THR A 62 26.39 13.07 -27.16
CA THR A 62 25.81 12.38 -28.33
C THR A 62 24.32 12.12 -28.20
N ALA A 63 23.80 11.93 -26.97
CA ALA A 63 22.36 11.85 -26.70
C ALA A 63 21.83 13.26 -26.37
N LYS A 64 20.83 13.70 -27.12
CA LYS A 64 20.10 14.95 -26.85
C LYS A 64 19.07 14.78 -25.72
N GLU A 65 18.78 13.57 -25.34
CA GLU A 65 17.68 13.25 -24.40
C GLU A 65 18.21 12.63 -23.11
N PRO A 66 17.59 12.93 -21.96
CA PRO A 66 17.92 12.30 -20.70
C PRO A 66 17.65 10.79 -20.77
N ARG A 67 18.27 10.02 -19.86
CA ARG A 67 17.98 8.59 -19.70
C ARG A 67 16.50 8.42 -19.37
N PRO A 68 15.78 7.51 -20.04
CA PRO A 68 14.39 7.23 -19.69
C PRO A 68 14.31 6.61 -18.29
N SER A 69 13.18 6.81 -17.63
CA SER A 69 12.92 6.25 -16.31
C SER A 69 11.61 5.48 -16.27
N VAL A 70 11.58 4.43 -15.47
CA VAL A 70 10.38 3.70 -15.09
C VAL A 70 10.06 4.00 -13.63
N MET A 71 8.83 4.41 -13.34
CA MET A 71 8.33 4.52 -11.98
C MET A 71 7.62 3.21 -11.60
N VAL A 72 7.97 2.66 -10.43
CA VAL A 72 7.21 1.57 -9.82
C VAL A 72 6.53 2.13 -8.58
N SER A 73 5.20 2.23 -8.59
CA SER A 73 4.40 2.77 -7.48
C SER A 73 3.71 1.66 -6.71
N THR A 74 3.76 1.79 -5.39
CA THR A 74 3.07 0.95 -4.41
C THR A 74 2.65 1.83 -3.26
N HIS A 75 1.41 1.76 -2.75
CA HIS A 75 1.07 2.62 -1.62
C HIS A 75 1.48 2.01 -0.27
N MET A 76 1.80 2.89 0.68
CA MET A 76 2.22 2.51 2.03
C MET A 76 1.21 2.89 3.10
N ASP A 77 0.24 3.73 2.75
CA ASP A 77 -0.86 4.11 3.64
C ASP A 77 -1.86 2.96 3.81
N ALA A 78 -2.73 3.12 4.77
CA ALA A 78 -3.71 2.12 5.13
C ALA A 78 -5.02 2.77 5.60
N ILE A 79 -6.08 2.01 5.52
CA ILE A 79 -7.37 2.36 6.11
C ILE A 79 -7.31 2.38 7.64
N GLY A 80 -8.26 3.04 8.26
CA GLY A 80 -8.45 3.04 9.71
C GLY A 80 -9.58 3.97 10.15
N LEU A 81 -9.45 4.52 11.35
CA LEU A 81 -10.50 5.34 11.93
C LEU A 81 -9.93 6.67 12.44
N MET A 82 -10.81 7.65 12.62
CA MET A 82 -10.47 8.95 13.21
C MET A 82 -11.49 9.31 14.29
N VAL A 83 -11.02 9.88 15.38
CA VAL A 83 -11.89 10.37 16.48
C VAL A 83 -12.63 11.62 16.02
N THR A 84 -13.96 11.59 16.11
CA THR A 84 -14.83 12.73 15.76
C THR A 84 -15.49 13.37 16.96
N GLY A 85 -15.45 12.72 18.14
CA GLY A 85 -16.00 13.25 19.37
C GLY A 85 -15.62 12.41 20.58
N ILE A 86 -15.75 13.01 21.76
CA ILE A 86 -15.54 12.35 23.05
C ILE A 86 -16.80 12.58 23.88
N GLN A 87 -17.44 11.51 24.32
CA GLN A 87 -18.65 11.56 25.11
C GLN A 87 -18.56 10.58 26.30
N ASP A 88 -18.61 11.07 27.50
CA ASP A 88 -18.56 10.28 28.75
C ASP A 88 -17.36 9.30 28.80
N GLY A 89 -16.22 9.69 28.18
CA GLY A 89 -15.01 8.88 28.11
C GLY A 89 -14.97 7.89 26.92
N PHE A 90 -16.03 7.79 26.14
CA PHE A 90 -16.05 6.99 24.90
C PHE A 90 -15.75 7.85 23.69
N LEU A 91 -15.06 7.26 22.69
CA LEU A 91 -14.66 7.97 21.48
C LEU A 91 -15.65 7.67 20.35
N ARG A 92 -16.23 8.71 19.80
CA ARG A 92 -16.96 8.65 18.52
C ARG A 92 -15.95 8.63 17.38
N ILE A 93 -16.25 7.89 16.33
CA ILE A 93 -15.32 7.61 15.23
C ILE A 93 -15.95 7.80 13.87
N THR A 94 -15.10 8.07 12.89
CA THR A 94 -15.40 7.97 11.46
C THR A 94 -14.31 7.15 10.77
N GLN A 95 -14.58 6.71 9.56
CA GLN A 95 -13.60 5.96 8.76
C GLN A 95 -12.59 6.88 8.07
N VAL A 96 -11.39 6.37 7.85
CA VAL A 96 -10.37 6.87 6.92
C VAL A 96 -10.12 5.76 5.91
N GLY A 97 -10.38 6.00 4.63
CA GLY A 97 -10.43 4.96 3.59
C GLY A 97 -11.69 4.08 3.67
N GLY A 98 -11.66 2.95 3.00
CA GLY A 98 -12.80 2.05 2.79
C GLY A 98 -13.01 1.05 3.92
N VAL A 99 -13.46 1.47 5.09
CA VAL A 99 -13.70 0.59 6.25
C VAL A 99 -15.12 0.04 6.27
N ASP A 100 -15.28 -1.28 6.38
CA ASP A 100 -16.58 -1.93 6.58
C ASP A 100 -16.96 -1.97 8.07
N ALA A 101 -18.01 -1.25 8.45
CA ALA A 101 -18.49 -1.20 9.84
C ALA A 101 -18.87 -2.58 10.42
N ARG A 102 -19.20 -3.55 9.58
CA ARG A 102 -19.60 -4.91 10.01
C ARG A 102 -18.49 -5.71 10.68
N VAL A 103 -17.22 -5.40 10.34
CA VAL A 103 -16.04 -6.10 10.92
C VAL A 103 -15.48 -5.42 12.15
N LEU A 104 -16.00 -4.25 12.52
CA LEU A 104 -15.45 -3.43 13.60
C LEU A 104 -15.83 -3.90 15.01
N PRO A 105 -17.07 -4.34 15.31
CA PRO A 105 -17.45 -4.70 16.68
C PRO A 105 -16.56 -5.78 17.27
N GLY A 106 -15.94 -5.49 18.42
CA GLY A 106 -14.99 -6.37 19.11
C GLY A 106 -13.54 -6.27 18.61
N THR A 107 -13.26 -5.43 17.61
CA THR A 107 -11.90 -5.23 17.09
C THR A 107 -11.05 -4.45 18.08
N ALA A 108 -9.87 -4.96 18.40
CA ALA A 108 -8.86 -4.22 19.14
C ALA A 108 -8.24 -3.12 18.27
N VAL A 109 -8.02 -1.96 18.85
CA VAL A 109 -7.47 -0.79 18.15
C VAL A 109 -6.41 -0.09 19.00
N THR A 110 -5.60 0.72 18.33
CA THR A 110 -4.66 1.65 18.96
C THR A 110 -5.05 3.07 18.59
N VAL A 111 -5.40 3.88 19.58
CA VAL A 111 -5.64 5.32 19.44
C VAL A 111 -4.31 6.05 19.59
N TYR A 112 -3.92 6.83 18.60
CA TYR A 112 -2.69 7.64 18.62
C TYR A 112 -3.03 9.04 19.18
N ALA A 113 -3.02 9.13 20.50
CA ALA A 113 -3.49 10.28 21.25
C ALA A 113 -2.50 11.45 21.23
N SER A 114 -2.96 12.65 20.86
CA SER A 114 -2.15 13.88 20.75
C SER A 114 -2.25 14.82 21.97
N GLY A 115 -2.91 14.40 23.05
CA GLY A 115 -3.10 15.19 24.27
C GLY A 115 -1.81 15.40 25.08
N THR A 116 -1.88 16.28 26.08
CA THR A 116 -0.70 16.87 26.74
C THR A 116 -0.10 16.07 27.88
N ASP A 117 -0.77 15.06 28.41
CA ASP A 117 -0.27 14.28 29.55
C ASP A 117 0.14 12.86 29.16
N VAL A 118 1.34 12.74 28.64
CA VAL A 118 1.95 11.48 28.16
C VAL A 118 3.09 10.99 29.07
N SER A 119 3.10 11.38 30.35
CA SER A 119 4.21 11.15 31.28
C SER A 119 4.51 9.66 31.60
N HIS A 120 3.71 8.72 31.14
CA HIS A 120 3.84 7.30 31.50
C HIS A 120 3.78 6.31 30.32
N VAL A 121 3.84 6.77 29.06
CA VAL A 121 3.85 5.88 27.89
C VAL A 121 5.26 5.85 27.29
N PRO A 122 5.85 4.68 27.01
CA PRO A 122 7.16 4.60 26.38
C PRO A 122 7.12 5.27 25.01
N VAL A 123 7.76 6.42 24.87
CA VAL A 123 7.90 7.15 23.63
C VAL A 123 9.03 6.51 22.83
N SER A 124 8.76 6.03 21.61
CA SER A 124 9.83 5.67 20.71
C SER A 124 10.62 6.94 20.35
N SER A 125 11.93 6.88 20.55
CA SER A 125 12.83 8.01 20.57
C SER A 125 13.22 8.50 19.16
N VAL A 126 12.45 9.44 18.60
CA VAL A 126 12.98 10.32 17.56
C VAL A 126 12.96 11.74 18.10
N PRO A 127 14.12 12.42 18.29
CA PRO A 127 14.16 13.77 18.82
C PRO A 127 13.44 14.74 17.86
N GLY A 128 12.50 15.52 18.44
CA GLY A 128 11.86 16.64 17.74
C GLY A 128 10.48 16.40 17.15
N VAL A 129 9.98 15.18 17.09
CA VAL A 129 8.62 14.86 16.65
C VAL A 129 7.79 14.49 17.89
N LYS A 130 6.72 15.24 18.17
CA LYS A 130 5.71 14.82 19.13
C LYS A 130 4.90 13.68 18.50
N HIS A 131 5.35 12.43 18.73
CA HIS A 131 4.55 11.28 18.35
C HIS A 131 3.35 11.17 19.31
N PRO A 132 2.14 10.97 18.78
CA PRO A 132 1.00 10.67 19.61
C PRO A 132 1.26 9.39 20.41
N SER A 133 0.84 9.36 21.68
CA SER A 133 1.01 8.19 22.53
C SER A 133 -0.02 7.12 22.18
N PRO A 134 0.41 5.88 21.93
CA PRO A 134 -0.51 4.79 21.65
C PRO A 134 -1.33 4.43 22.89
N ILE A 135 -2.65 4.43 22.78
CA ILE A 135 -3.59 4.00 23.82
C ILE A 135 -4.38 2.81 23.27
N PRO A 136 -4.36 1.65 23.94
CA PRO A 136 -5.18 0.52 23.52
C PRO A 136 -6.67 0.84 23.71
N GLY A 137 -7.50 0.30 22.81
CA GLY A 137 -8.94 0.40 22.89
C GLY A 137 -9.62 -0.77 22.18
N VAL A 138 -10.91 -0.85 22.35
CA VAL A 138 -11.77 -1.80 21.64
C VAL A 138 -12.92 -1.08 20.98
N VAL A 139 -13.25 -1.46 19.75
CA VAL A 139 -14.47 -0.97 19.11
C VAL A 139 -15.66 -1.75 19.69
N ALA A 140 -16.60 -1.03 20.25
CA ALA A 140 -17.76 -1.58 20.92
C ALA A 140 -19.06 -1.00 20.35
N LEU A 141 -20.15 -1.68 20.62
CA LEU A 141 -21.51 -1.23 20.33
C LEU A 141 -22.36 -1.34 21.60
N PRO A 142 -23.43 -0.55 21.71
CA PRO A 142 -24.38 -0.70 22.80
C PRO A 142 -24.98 -2.12 22.83
N SER A 143 -25.31 -2.60 24.04
CA SER A 143 -26.04 -3.86 24.17
C SER A 143 -27.34 -3.83 23.34
N PRO A 144 -27.75 -4.95 22.71
CA PRO A 144 -28.93 -4.98 21.85
C PRO A 144 -30.20 -4.39 22.51
N GLY A 145 -30.37 -4.57 23.80
CA GLY A 145 -31.50 -4.01 24.55
C GLY A 145 -31.50 -2.47 24.69
N LEU A 146 -30.35 -1.84 24.40
CA LEU A 146 -30.20 -0.36 24.45
C LEU A 146 -30.24 0.25 23.04
N LEU A 147 -30.22 -0.58 22.00
CA LEU A 147 -30.36 -0.12 20.61
C LEU A 147 -31.84 0.16 20.29
N PRO A 148 -32.10 1.14 19.41
CA PRO A 148 -33.41 1.29 18.76
C PRO A 148 -33.89 -0.04 18.15
N GLU A 149 -35.17 -0.29 18.15
CA GLU A 149 -35.74 -1.58 17.70
C GLU A 149 -35.31 -1.92 16.27
N GLU A 150 -35.29 -0.93 15.39
CA GLU A 150 -34.84 -1.02 14.00
C GLU A 150 -33.36 -1.37 13.80
N MET A 151 -32.54 -1.25 14.85
CA MET A 151 -31.10 -1.53 14.83
C MET A 151 -30.71 -2.80 15.59
N ARG A 152 -31.66 -3.51 16.17
CA ARG A 152 -31.37 -4.74 16.95
C ARG A 152 -31.01 -5.92 16.06
N ASP A 153 -31.61 -5.96 14.87
CA ASP A 153 -31.45 -7.03 13.90
C ASP A 153 -30.69 -6.49 12.68
N GLY A 154 -29.39 -6.76 12.60
CA GLY A 154 -28.56 -6.39 11.45
C GLY A 154 -27.26 -5.63 11.80
N PRO A 155 -26.52 -5.16 10.78
CA PRO A 155 -25.29 -4.41 10.99
C PRO A 155 -25.58 -3.07 11.67
N VAL A 156 -24.83 -2.77 12.74
CA VAL A 156 -24.89 -1.47 13.43
C VAL A 156 -24.14 -0.43 12.61
N PRO A 157 -24.77 0.71 12.26
CA PRO A 157 -24.09 1.78 11.55
C PRO A 157 -22.85 2.30 12.32
N LEU A 158 -21.80 2.72 11.58
CA LEU A 158 -20.56 3.25 12.17
C LEU A 158 -20.82 4.37 13.18
N ALA A 159 -21.82 5.21 12.94
CA ALA A 159 -22.21 6.30 13.83
C ALA A 159 -22.66 5.84 15.24
N ASN A 160 -23.01 4.56 15.37
CA ASN A 160 -23.44 3.97 16.65
C ASN A 160 -22.36 3.08 17.28
N LEU A 161 -21.20 2.96 16.65
CA LEU A 161 -20.02 2.34 17.22
C LEU A 161 -19.21 3.39 18.00
N PHE A 162 -18.46 2.95 18.98
CA PHE A 162 -17.55 3.79 19.75
C PHE A 162 -16.30 3.00 20.14
N ILE A 163 -15.25 3.71 20.53
CA ILE A 163 -14.08 3.08 21.13
C ILE A 163 -14.11 3.29 22.63
N ASP A 164 -13.94 2.20 23.34
CA ASP A 164 -13.69 2.17 24.78
C ASP A 164 -12.19 1.93 25.02
N THR A 165 -11.55 2.86 25.72
CA THR A 165 -10.13 2.75 26.10
C THR A 165 -9.95 2.26 27.55
N GLY A 166 -11.04 1.99 28.27
CA GLY A 166 -11.01 1.62 29.68
C GLY A 166 -10.55 2.73 30.62
N GLN A 167 -10.34 3.94 30.11
CA GLN A 167 -9.92 5.10 30.91
C GLN A 167 -11.12 5.87 31.46
N LEU A 168 -10.91 6.53 32.62
CA LEU A 168 -11.93 7.45 33.15
C LEU A 168 -12.16 8.66 32.22
N PRO A 169 -13.38 9.24 32.20
CA PRO A 169 -13.73 10.34 31.30
C PRO A 169 -12.75 11.52 31.31
N ASP A 170 -12.37 11.98 32.54
CA ASP A 170 -11.43 13.09 32.71
C ASP A 170 -10.03 12.74 32.10
N ARG A 171 -9.63 11.48 32.19
CA ARG A 171 -8.36 11.03 31.66
C ARG A 171 -8.40 10.97 30.14
N VAL A 172 -9.48 10.45 29.55
CA VAL A 172 -9.70 10.48 28.11
C VAL A 172 -9.65 11.92 27.59
N ALA A 173 -10.35 12.84 28.24
CA ALA A 173 -10.37 14.24 27.85
C ALA A 173 -9.00 14.93 27.93
N GLN A 174 -8.09 14.46 28.78
CA GLN A 174 -6.70 14.94 28.83
C GLN A 174 -5.84 14.36 27.69
N LEU A 175 -6.02 13.10 27.35
CA LEU A 175 -5.16 12.35 26.43
C LEU A 175 -5.57 12.45 24.97
N VAL A 176 -6.87 12.34 24.68
CA VAL A 176 -7.39 12.21 23.33
C VAL A 176 -7.95 13.53 22.81
N ARG A 177 -7.83 13.77 21.53
CA ARG A 177 -8.41 14.92 20.82
C ARG A 177 -9.23 14.45 19.62
N VAL A 178 -10.22 15.24 19.26
CA VAL A 178 -10.89 15.11 17.95
C VAL A 178 -9.83 15.29 16.86
N GLY A 179 -9.82 14.39 15.88
CA GLY A 179 -8.80 14.30 14.84
C GLY A 179 -7.68 13.29 15.14
N ASP A 180 -7.59 12.73 16.35
CA ASP A 180 -6.64 11.64 16.60
C ASP A 180 -6.99 10.42 15.77
N VAL A 181 -5.95 9.80 15.21
CA VAL A 181 -6.10 8.65 14.33
C VAL A 181 -6.07 7.33 15.10
N VAL A 182 -6.72 6.33 14.54
CA VAL A 182 -6.87 5.01 15.16
C VAL A 182 -6.55 3.93 14.16
N ALA A 183 -5.58 3.09 14.48
CA ALA A 183 -5.22 1.91 13.68
C ALA A 183 -5.78 0.63 14.30
N PHE A 184 -6.02 -0.39 13.47
CA PHE A 184 -6.36 -1.73 13.95
C PHE A 184 -5.15 -2.38 14.63
N ALA A 185 -5.37 -2.93 15.82
CA ALA A 185 -4.32 -3.54 16.63
C ALA A 185 -4.25 -5.06 16.37
N GLN A 186 -4.07 -5.44 15.09
CA GLN A 186 -3.97 -6.84 14.67
C GLN A 186 -2.51 -7.20 14.43
N PRO A 187 -1.88 -8.04 15.27
CA PRO A 187 -0.54 -8.53 15.01
C PRO A 187 -0.51 -9.46 13.79
N PRO A 188 0.60 -9.48 13.03
CA PRO A 188 0.76 -10.40 11.91
C PRO A 188 0.81 -11.85 12.38
N VAL A 189 0.08 -12.73 11.68
CA VAL A 189 -0.03 -14.16 11.98
C VAL A 189 0.37 -14.98 10.76
N GLU A 190 1.41 -15.79 10.92
CA GLU A 190 1.75 -16.80 9.91
C GLU A 190 0.76 -17.95 9.99
N LEU A 191 0.16 -18.29 8.85
CA LEU A 191 -0.71 -19.44 8.72
C LEU A 191 -0.03 -20.55 7.92
N ASN A 192 -0.49 -21.78 8.08
CA ASN A 192 -0.01 -22.90 7.28
C ASN A 192 -0.20 -22.63 5.78
N GLY A 193 0.73 -23.07 4.95
CA GLY A 193 0.69 -22.86 3.50
C GLY A 193 1.44 -21.64 3.01
N GLU A 194 2.40 -21.13 3.78
CA GLU A 194 3.24 -19.99 3.42
C GLU A 194 2.40 -18.71 3.17
N THR A 195 1.42 -18.48 4.03
CA THR A 195 0.56 -17.31 4.00
C THR A 195 0.74 -16.46 5.26
N LEU A 196 0.56 -15.14 5.12
CA LEU A 196 0.59 -14.17 6.20
C LEU A 196 -0.76 -13.47 6.29
N SER A 197 -1.31 -13.39 7.50
CA SER A 197 -2.49 -12.60 7.79
C SER A 197 -2.11 -11.41 8.68
N GLY A 198 -2.73 -10.28 8.46
CA GLY A 198 -2.53 -9.06 9.24
C GLY A 198 -3.31 -7.90 8.68
N HIS A 199 -3.21 -6.76 9.31
CA HIS A 199 -3.71 -5.50 8.79
C HIS A 199 -2.64 -4.84 7.91
N THR A 200 -3.05 -3.99 6.98
CA THR A 200 -2.16 -3.19 6.09
C THR A 200 -1.34 -4.00 5.06
N LEU A 201 -1.68 -5.28 4.81
CA LEU A 201 -1.15 -6.00 3.67
C LEU A 201 -1.58 -5.34 2.35
N ASP A 202 -2.73 -4.72 2.35
CA ASP A 202 -3.15 -3.66 1.45
C ASP A 202 -2.50 -2.34 1.89
N ASN A 203 -1.46 -1.83 1.20
CA ASN A 203 -0.74 -2.42 0.05
C ASN A 203 0.77 -2.61 0.38
N ARG A 204 1.09 -2.83 1.64
CA ARG A 204 2.48 -3.06 2.09
C ARG A 204 3.05 -4.39 1.59
N ALA A 205 2.20 -5.31 1.14
CA ALA A 205 2.63 -6.48 0.39
C ALA A 205 3.32 -6.08 -0.93
N SER A 206 2.80 -5.09 -1.63
CA SER A 206 3.40 -4.57 -2.86
C SER A 206 4.67 -3.74 -2.60
N VAL A 207 4.74 -3.00 -1.49
CA VAL A 207 6.00 -2.37 -1.03
C VAL A 207 7.08 -3.43 -0.83
N ALA A 208 6.73 -4.58 -0.25
CA ALA A 208 7.66 -5.69 -0.10
C ALA A 208 8.07 -6.32 -1.45
N ALA A 209 7.14 -6.43 -2.41
CA ALA A 209 7.47 -6.88 -3.78
C ALA A 209 8.42 -5.91 -4.49
N LEU A 210 8.19 -4.60 -4.38
CA LEU A 210 9.09 -3.59 -4.91
C LEU A 210 10.48 -3.64 -4.23
N THR A 211 10.52 -3.92 -2.93
CA THR A 211 11.79 -4.11 -2.20
C THR A 211 12.57 -5.31 -2.76
N ILE A 212 11.90 -6.43 -3.05
CA ILE A 212 12.54 -7.59 -3.72
C ILE A 212 13.07 -7.19 -5.10
N CYS A 213 12.29 -6.44 -5.87
CA CYS A 213 12.75 -5.92 -7.17
C CYS A 213 14.06 -5.13 -7.03
N LEU A 214 14.13 -4.20 -6.09
CA LEU A 214 15.34 -3.41 -5.83
C LEU A 214 16.52 -4.28 -5.38
N GLU A 215 16.29 -5.30 -4.54
CA GLU A 215 17.33 -6.26 -4.14
C GLU A 215 17.88 -7.05 -5.33
N GLU A 216 17.02 -7.55 -6.22
CA GLU A 216 17.45 -8.27 -7.42
C GLU A 216 18.20 -7.37 -8.40
N LEU A 217 17.80 -6.13 -8.56
CA LEU A 217 18.49 -5.14 -9.39
C LEU A 217 19.91 -4.79 -8.89
N GLN A 218 20.28 -5.12 -7.64
CA GLN A 218 21.67 -4.95 -7.16
C GLN A 218 22.69 -5.75 -7.98
N SER A 219 22.30 -6.94 -8.44
CA SER A 219 23.15 -7.84 -9.20
C SER A 219 22.81 -7.89 -10.71
N ARG A 220 21.82 -7.12 -11.16
CA ARG A 220 21.36 -7.11 -12.54
C ARG A 220 21.63 -5.75 -13.20
N PRO A 221 22.37 -5.71 -14.32
CA PRO A 221 22.49 -4.49 -15.10
C PRO A 221 21.11 -4.12 -15.69
N HIS A 222 20.79 -2.84 -15.69
CA HIS A 222 19.58 -2.29 -16.30
C HIS A 222 19.90 -0.95 -16.93
N THR A 223 19.25 -0.62 -18.03
CA THR A 223 19.57 0.58 -18.80
C THR A 223 18.81 1.80 -18.27
N TRP A 224 17.57 1.64 -17.86
CA TRP A 224 16.69 2.72 -17.44
C TRP A 224 16.91 3.11 -15.96
N ASP A 225 16.69 4.38 -15.64
CA ASP A 225 16.57 4.79 -14.25
C ASP A 225 15.28 4.24 -13.65
N VAL A 226 15.29 3.89 -12.38
CA VAL A 226 14.14 3.32 -11.66
C VAL A 226 13.76 4.22 -10.51
N TRP A 227 12.54 4.74 -10.54
CA TRP A 227 11.90 5.40 -9.43
C TRP A 227 11.07 4.39 -8.65
N ALA A 228 11.54 3.99 -7.48
CA ALA A 228 10.74 3.26 -6.51
C ALA A 228 9.92 4.25 -5.69
N VAL A 229 8.61 4.13 -5.74
CA VAL A 229 7.70 5.04 -5.03
C VAL A 229 6.86 4.24 -4.05
N ALA A 230 6.97 4.56 -2.75
CA ALA A 230 5.98 4.20 -1.76
C ALA A 230 5.05 5.41 -1.59
N SER A 231 3.91 5.36 -2.26
CA SER A 231 2.96 6.47 -2.33
C SER A 231 2.18 6.62 -1.02
N SER A 232 1.74 7.83 -0.77
CA SER A 232 0.87 8.21 0.34
C SER A 232 -0.56 8.42 -0.14
N GLN A 233 -1.54 8.32 0.77
CA GLN A 233 -2.93 8.73 0.54
C GLN A 233 -3.59 8.07 -0.69
N GLU A 234 -3.27 6.81 -0.96
CA GLU A 234 -3.96 6.04 -2.00
C GLU A 234 -5.41 5.81 -1.59
N GLU A 235 -5.62 5.32 -0.37
CA GLU A 235 -6.92 4.96 0.22
C GLU A 235 -7.92 6.14 0.32
N THR A 236 -7.44 7.35 0.09
CA THR A 236 -8.24 8.58 0.09
C THR A 236 -8.23 9.32 -1.25
N GLY A 237 -7.78 8.66 -2.33
CA GLY A 237 -7.88 9.16 -3.69
C GLY A 237 -6.59 9.20 -4.51
N ALA A 238 -5.62 8.34 -4.22
CA ALA A 238 -4.35 8.18 -4.96
C ALA A 238 -3.55 9.48 -5.11
N ILE A 239 -3.64 10.37 -4.11
CA ILE A 239 -3.11 11.73 -4.15
C ILE A 239 -1.58 11.73 -4.24
N GLY A 240 -0.95 10.83 -3.49
CA GLY A 240 0.51 10.71 -3.46
C GLY A 240 1.09 10.22 -4.78
N ALA A 241 0.42 9.28 -5.45
CA ALA A 241 0.85 8.78 -6.76
C ALA A 241 0.74 9.86 -7.84
N ALA A 242 -0.36 10.61 -7.87
CA ALA A 242 -0.52 11.73 -8.79
C ALA A 242 0.59 12.77 -8.61
N GLY A 243 0.86 13.17 -7.35
CA GLY A 243 1.91 14.13 -7.02
C GLY A 243 3.31 13.62 -7.37
N SER A 244 3.60 12.34 -7.06
CA SER A 244 4.89 11.70 -7.40
C SER A 244 5.10 11.64 -8.91
N THR A 245 4.09 11.21 -9.66
CA THR A 245 4.18 11.12 -11.13
C THR A 245 4.43 12.49 -11.75
N PHE A 246 3.72 13.52 -11.28
CA PHE A 246 3.93 14.89 -11.74
C PHE A 246 5.31 15.44 -11.39
N GLU A 247 5.87 15.09 -10.23
CA GLU A 247 7.20 15.55 -9.79
C GLU A 247 8.34 14.83 -10.53
N LEU A 248 8.19 13.50 -10.76
CA LEU A 248 9.26 12.65 -11.28
C LEU A 248 9.27 12.54 -12.80
N HIS A 249 8.18 12.85 -13.49
CA HIS A 249 8.01 12.75 -14.95
C HIS A 249 8.57 11.43 -15.52
N PRO A 250 8.13 10.24 -15.07
CA PRO A 250 8.65 8.99 -15.60
C PRO A 250 8.21 8.76 -17.04
N SER A 251 9.02 8.06 -17.83
CA SER A 251 8.68 7.70 -19.20
C SER A 251 7.53 6.69 -19.28
N MET A 252 7.40 5.83 -18.27
CA MET A 252 6.30 4.89 -18.06
C MET A 252 6.17 4.52 -16.58
N ALA A 253 5.06 3.91 -16.21
CA ALA A 253 4.82 3.48 -14.85
C ALA A 253 4.33 2.01 -14.78
N LEU A 254 4.79 1.31 -13.75
CA LEU A 254 4.26 0.05 -13.28
C LEU A 254 3.68 0.30 -11.88
N VAL A 255 2.42 -0.01 -11.70
CA VAL A 255 1.78 0.08 -10.39
C VAL A 255 1.58 -1.33 -9.86
N VAL A 256 1.95 -1.57 -8.61
CA VAL A 256 1.69 -2.85 -7.96
C VAL A 256 0.75 -2.60 -6.81
N ASP A 257 -0.35 -3.31 -6.85
CA ASP A 257 -1.39 -3.23 -5.84
C ASP A 257 -1.85 -4.63 -5.44
N VAL A 258 -2.72 -4.73 -4.47
CA VAL A 258 -3.40 -5.98 -4.16
C VAL A 258 -4.66 -6.12 -5.03
N THR A 259 -5.12 -7.35 -5.19
CA THR A 259 -6.39 -7.64 -5.87
C THR A 259 -7.14 -8.75 -5.15
N PHE A 260 -8.42 -8.92 -5.44
CA PHE A 260 -9.27 -9.88 -4.74
C PHE A 260 -8.81 -11.33 -4.96
N ALA A 261 -8.49 -12.04 -3.88
CA ALA A 261 -8.21 -13.47 -3.94
C ALA A 261 -9.47 -14.31 -3.74
N LYS A 262 -9.49 -15.49 -4.38
CA LYS A 262 -10.58 -16.47 -4.23
C LYS A 262 -10.81 -16.87 -2.78
N GLY A 263 -12.08 -16.83 -2.38
CA GLY A 263 -12.57 -17.23 -1.08
C GLY A 263 -14.06 -17.60 -1.17
N PRO A 264 -14.68 -18.00 -0.06
CA PRO A 264 -16.11 -18.26 -0.04
C PRO A 264 -16.91 -17.05 -0.53
N GLY A 265 -17.83 -17.26 -1.48
CA GLY A 265 -18.70 -16.21 -2.03
C GLY A 265 -18.08 -15.31 -3.11
N THR A 266 -16.83 -15.57 -3.54
CA THR A 266 -16.21 -14.80 -4.63
C THR A 266 -16.64 -15.29 -6.02
N SER A 267 -16.63 -14.38 -7.00
CA SER A 267 -16.86 -14.70 -8.42
C SER A 267 -15.57 -15.16 -9.09
N ASP A 268 -15.68 -16.11 -10.03
CA ASP A 268 -14.51 -16.66 -10.73
C ASP A 268 -13.79 -15.68 -11.66
N TRP A 269 -14.47 -14.65 -12.15
CA TRP A 269 -13.88 -13.69 -13.07
C TRP A 269 -13.24 -12.49 -12.38
N SER A 270 -13.55 -12.23 -11.12
CA SER A 270 -13.11 -11.06 -10.35
C SER A 270 -12.27 -11.41 -9.13
N ALA A 271 -11.89 -12.68 -8.95
CA ALA A 271 -11.05 -13.12 -7.84
C ALA A 271 -10.06 -14.19 -8.29
N PHE A 272 -8.84 -14.14 -7.76
CA PHE A 272 -7.70 -14.90 -8.24
C PHE A 272 -7.18 -15.87 -7.17
N PRO A 273 -6.66 -17.06 -7.54
CA PRO A 273 -6.19 -18.02 -6.56
C PRO A 273 -4.90 -17.56 -5.87
N LEU A 274 -4.82 -17.67 -4.55
CA LEU A 274 -3.60 -17.47 -3.78
C LEU A 274 -2.50 -18.47 -4.19
N GLY A 275 -1.26 -18.03 -4.21
CA GLY A 275 -0.10 -18.86 -4.52
C GLY A 275 0.05 -19.23 -6.00
N LYS A 276 -0.72 -18.59 -6.88
CA LYS A 276 -0.68 -18.82 -8.34
C LYS A 276 -0.11 -17.64 -9.15
N GLY A 277 0.61 -16.77 -8.47
CA GLY A 277 1.28 -15.62 -9.07
C GLY A 277 0.44 -14.35 -9.06
N PRO A 278 1.05 -13.21 -9.43
CA PRO A 278 0.35 -11.94 -9.54
C PRO A 278 -0.67 -11.96 -10.68
N THR A 279 -1.52 -10.95 -10.73
CA THR A 279 -2.31 -10.64 -11.92
C THR A 279 -1.56 -9.65 -12.80
N ILE A 280 -1.87 -9.69 -14.09
CA ILE A 280 -1.49 -8.66 -15.07
C ILE A 280 -2.79 -8.03 -15.57
N ALA A 281 -2.98 -6.76 -15.25
CA ALA A 281 -4.21 -6.07 -15.57
C ALA A 281 -4.34 -5.82 -17.08
N MET A 282 -5.59 -5.93 -17.58
CA MET A 282 -5.96 -5.68 -18.96
C MET A 282 -7.27 -4.89 -19.00
N GLY A 283 -7.26 -3.75 -19.65
CA GLY A 283 -8.45 -2.91 -19.75
C GLY A 283 -8.15 -1.58 -20.44
N PRO A 284 -9.15 -0.71 -20.58
CA PRO A 284 -9.00 0.57 -21.29
C PRO A 284 -7.95 1.51 -20.66
N ASN A 285 -7.64 1.34 -19.39
CA ASN A 285 -6.66 2.14 -18.66
C ASN A 285 -5.24 1.55 -18.70
N MET A 286 -5.07 0.33 -19.22
CA MET A 286 -3.78 -0.35 -19.28
C MET A 286 -3.17 -0.19 -20.68
N HIS A 287 -1.91 0.26 -20.71
CA HIS A 287 -1.25 0.42 -22.01
C HIS A 287 -1.03 -0.95 -22.68
N PRO A 288 -1.58 -1.21 -23.89
CA PRO A 288 -1.59 -2.53 -24.50
C PRO A 288 -0.19 -3.09 -24.78
N ALA A 289 0.78 -2.23 -25.14
CA ALA A 289 2.16 -2.66 -25.35
C ALA A 289 2.84 -3.09 -24.06
N LEU A 290 2.57 -2.42 -22.91
CA LEU A 290 3.10 -2.81 -21.60
C LEU A 290 2.49 -4.13 -21.16
N HIS A 291 1.17 -4.29 -21.30
CA HIS A 291 0.47 -5.55 -20.99
C HIS A 291 1.07 -6.71 -21.78
N LYS A 292 1.21 -6.55 -23.10
CA LYS A 292 1.79 -7.57 -23.98
C LYS A 292 3.22 -7.93 -23.57
N ALA A 293 4.08 -6.93 -23.36
CA ALA A 293 5.47 -7.15 -22.98
C ALA A 293 5.61 -7.87 -21.63
N MET A 294 4.81 -7.49 -20.64
CA MET A 294 4.80 -8.12 -19.33
C MET A 294 4.33 -9.58 -19.39
N LYS A 295 3.25 -9.83 -20.16
CA LYS A 295 2.71 -11.16 -20.36
C LYS A 295 3.73 -12.08 -21.06
N GLU A 296 4.33 -11.64 -22.19
CA GLU A 296 5.35 -12.40 -22.92
C GLU A 296 6.57 -12.70 -22.05
N LEU A 297 6.94 -11.76 -21.16
CA LEU A 297 8.02 -11.98 -20.20
C LEU A 297 7.64 -13.07 -19.18
N ALA A 298 6.46 -12.99 -18.58
CA ALA A 298 6.00 -13.98 -17.60
C ALA A 298 5.92 -15.38 -18.22
N ASP A 299 5.40 -15.50 -19.45
CA ASP A 299 5.35 -16.75 -20.21
C ASP A 299 6.77 -17.32 -20.44
N ARG A 300 7.73 -16.49 -20.88
CA ARG A 300 9.12 -16.91 -21.12
C ARG A 300 9.85 -17.38 -19.87
N LEU A 301 9.55 -16.77 -18.72
CA LEU A 301 10.17 -17.09 -17.42
C LEU A 301 9.43 -18.18 -16.67
N GLU A 302 8.33 -18.69 -17.22
CA GLU A 302 7.45 -19.66 -16.56
C GLU A 302 6.97 -19.17 -15.17
N ILE A 303 6.83 -17.84 -15.01
CA ILE A 303 6.24 -17.26 -13.81
C ILE A 303 4.71 -17.34 -13.97
N PRO A 304 4.01 -18.07 -13.09
CA PRO A 304 2.57 -18.16 -13.18
C PRO A 304 1.94 -16.77 -12.89
N TYR A 305 0.92 -16.43 -13.65
CA TYR A 305 0.14 -15.20 -13.49
C TYR A 305 -1.33 -15.47 -13.84
N ASN A 306 -2.19 -14.51 -13.53
CA ASN A 306 -3.59 -14.49 -13.96
C ASN A 306 -3.85 -13.19 -14.75
N LEU A 307 -4.80 -13.22 -15.71
CA LEU A 307 -5.25 -12.01 -16.39
C LEU A 307 -6.39 -11.39 -15.58
N GLU A 308 -6.24 -10.11 -15.26
CA GLU A 308 -7.24 -9.33 -14.53
C GLU A 308 -7.89 -8.32 -15.48
N TYR A 309 -9.18 -8.54 -15.74
CA TYR A 309 -9.93 -7.65 -16.61
C TYR A 309 -10.45 -6.45 -15.81
N THR A 310 -9.96 -5.26 -16.16
CA THR A 310 -10.30 -3.99 -15.52
C THR A 310 -11.05 -3.13 -16.55
N PRO A 311 -12.37 -3.32 -16.68
CA PRO A 311 -13.16 -2.64 -17.73
C PRO A 311 -13.39 -1.16 -17.46
N ASP A 312 -13.09 -0.70 -16.25
CA ASP A 312 -13.32 0.64 -15.76
C ASP A 312 -12.12 1.12 -14.92
N HIS A 313 -12.32 2.03 -14.01
CA HIS A 313 -11.36 2.55 -13.04
C HIS A 313 -10.66 1.42 -12.28
N SER A 314 -9.31 1.45 -12.23
CA SER A 314 -8.54 0.35 -11.62
C SER A 314 -8.68 0.28 -10.08
N GLY A 315 -9.10 1.37 -9.43
CA GLY A 315 -9.14 1.44 -7.97
C GLY A 315 -7.75 1.40 -7.32
N THR A 316 -6.71 1.83 -8.04
CA THR A 316 -5.30 1.79 -7.62
C THR A 316 -4.59 3.09 -7.98
N ASP A 317 -3.36 3.27 -7.52
CA ASP A 317 -2.46 4.35 -7.97
C ASP A 317 -2.35 4.49 -9.49
N GLY A 318 -2.63 3.42 -10.24
CA GLY A 318 -2.58 3.41 -11.70
C GLY A 318 -3.50 4.41 -12.37
N TRP A 319 -4.67 4.62 -11.79
CA TRP A 319 -5.63 5.60 -12.30
C TRP A 319 -5.08 7.03 -12.23
N ALA A 320 -4.51 7.41 -11.10
CA ALA A 320 -3.97 8.76 -10.90
C ALA A 320 -2.66 8.97 -11.67
N THR A 321 -1.82 7.93 -11.74
CA THR A 321 -0.54 7.96 -12.46
C THR A 321 -0.71 8.22 -13.94
N GLN A 322 -1.62 7.51 -14.61
CA GLN A 322 -1.77 7.60 -16.07
C GLN A 322 -2.29 8.95 -16.56
N VAL A 323 -2.99 9.71 -15.72
CA VAL A 323 -3.55 11.03 -16.08
C VAL A 323 -2.71 12.19 -15.58
N ALA A 324 -1.61 11.91 -14.88
CA ALA A 324 -0.70 12.97 -14.40
C ALA A 324 0.18 13.49 -15.55
N ALA A 325 0.64 14.75 -15.41
CA ALA A 325 1.47 15.43 -16.39
C ALA A 325 0.87 15.36 -17.82
N GLU A 326 1.64 14.90 -18.80
CA GLU A 326 1.23 14.72 -20.20
C GLU A 326 0.53 13.38 -20.47
N GLY A 327 0.30 12.59 -19.45
CA GLY A 327 -0.18 11.20 -19.55
C GLY A 327 0.97 10.20 -19.58
N ILE A 328 0.94 9.25 -18.66
CA ILE A 328 2.01 8.26 -18.49
C ILE A 328 1.51 6.87 -18.89
N PRO A 329 2.16 6.19 -19.86
CA PRO A 329 1.86 4.79 -20.16
C PRO A 329 1.98 3.93 -18.89
N THR A 330 0.89 3.31 -18.48
CA THR A 330 0.80 2.64 -17.17
C THR A 330 0.31 1.20 -17.33
N LEU A 331 0.83 0.31 -16.49
CA LEU A 331 0.36 -1.05 -16.29
C LEU A 331 0.22 -1.33 -14.79
N VAL A 332 -0.82 -2.07 -14.43
CA VAL A 332 -1.05 -2.53 -13.03
C VAL A 332 -0.77 -4.04 -12.93
N LEU A 333 -0.08 -4.42 -11.87
CA LEU A 333 0.08 -5.81 -11.42
C LEU A 333 -0.64 -5.96 -10.08
N GLY A 334 -1.45 -7.01 -9.92
CA GLY A 334 -2.18 -7.27 -8.67
C GLY A 334 -1.59 -8.44 -7.89
N ILE A 335 -1.45 -8.31 -6.59
CA ILE A 335 -1.11 -9.42 -5.68
C ILE A 335 -2.40 -9.95 -5.06
N PRO A 336 -2.80 -11.22 -5.30
CA PRO A 336 -4.03 -11.75 -4.74
C PRO A 336 -4.05 -11.70 -3.21
N LEU A 337 -5.07 -11.05 -2.65
CA LEU A 337 -5.27 -10.82 -1.23
C LEU A 337 -6.71 -11.11 -0.85
N ARG A 338 -6.93 -11.85 0.24
CA ARG A 338 -8.26 -12.08 0.82
C ARG A 338 -8.56 -11.07 1.89
N TYR A 339 -9.86 -10.83 2.07
CA TYR A 339 -10.40 -10.02 3.17
C TYR A 339 -9.85 -8.57 3.15
N MET A 340 -9.64 -8.04 1.95
CA MET A 340 -9.22 -6.65 1.72
C MET A 340 -10.06 -5.70 2.57
N HIS A 341 -9.43 -4.65 3.10
CA HIS A 341 -10.06 -3.65 3.96
C HIS A 341 -10.63 -4.20 5.29
N THR A 342 -9.99 -5.27 5.80
CA THR A 342 -10.31 -5.81 7.12
C THR A 342 -9.04 -5.92 8.00
N PRO A 343 -9.19 -6.10 9.32
CA PRO A 343 -8.03 -6.33 10.18
C PRO A 343 -7.28 -7.64 9.91
N VAL A 344 -7.83 -8.56 9.13
CA VAL A 344 -7.33 -9.93 8.94
C VAL A 344 -7.05 -10.27 7.46
N GLU A 345 -6.56 -9.33 6.71
CA GLU A 345 -6.11 -9.53 5.33
C GLU A 345 -5.16 -10.73 5.24
N LEU A 346 -5.16 -11.42 4.09
CA LEU A 346 -4.38 -12.64 3.91
C LEU A 346 -3.74 -12.70 2.52
N VAL A 347 -2.42 -12.87 2.49
CA VAL A 347 -1.62 -12.96 1.26
C VAL A 347 -0.75 -14.23 1.24
N ALA A 348 -0.43 -14.73 0.05
CA ALA A 348 0.58 -15.76 -0.12
C ALA A 348 1.96 -15.13 -0.35
N ILE A 349 2.95 -15.50 0.46
CA ILE A 349 4.32 -14.97 0.38
C ILE A 349 4.94 -15.19 -1.01
N LYS A 350 4.65 -16.32 -1.64
CA LYS A 350 5.13 -16.64 -2.99
C LYS A 350 4.64 -15.67 -4.06
N ASP A 351 3.45 -15.09 -3.91
CA ASP A 351 2.92 -14.16 -4.91
C ASP A 351 3.63 -12.81 -4.82
N ILE A 352 3.98 -12.35 -3.60
CA ILE A 352 4.85 -11.18 -3.39
C ILE A 352 6.23 -11.39 -4.04
N GLN A 353 6.84 -12.56 -3.81
CA GLN A 353 8.15 -12.90 -4.38
C GLN A 353 8.14 -12.93 -5.91
N ARG A 354 7.08 -13.51 -6.50
CA ARG A 354 6.92 -13.58 -7.95
C ARG A 354 6.69 -12.21 -8.58
N ALA A 355 5.88 -11.37 -7.95
CA ALA A 355 5.66 -9.99 -8.39
C ALA A 355 6.98 -9.21 -8.40
N GLY A 356 7.74 -9.23 -7.30
CA GLY A 356 9.03 -8.55 -7.22
C GLY A 356 10.05 -9.05 -8.24
N ARG A 357 10.13 -10.37 -8.45
CA ARG A 357 10.99 -10.95 -9.49
C ARG A 357 10.55 -10.55 -10.89
N LEU A 358 9.26 -10.60 -11.18
CA LEU A 358 8.74 -10.21 -12.50
C LEU A 358 9.06 -8.76 -12.84
N LEU A 359 8.93 -7.84 -11.85
CA LEU A 359 9.32 -6.44 -11.98
C LEU A 359 10.82 -6.30 -12.30
N ALA A 360 11.68 -6.98 -11.56
CA ALA A 360 13.14 -6.90 -11.77
C ALA A 360 13.56 -7.41 -13.15
N GLU A 361 12.98 -8.51 -13.58
CA GLU A 361 13.22 -9.09 -14.91
C GLU A 361 12.72 -8.16 -16.03
N PHE A 362 11.54 -7.53 -15.84
CA PHE A 362 11.00 -6.58 -16.79
C PHE A 362 11.92 -5.36 -16.94
N ILE A 363 12.32 -4.75 -15.82
CA ILE A 363 13.19 -3.57 -15.79
C ILE A 363 14.56 -3.88 -16.39
N SER A 364 15.15 -5.03 -16.04
CA SER A 364 16.45 -5.45 -16.60
C SER A 364 16.40 -5.70 -18.11
N GLY A 365 15.24 -6.05 -18.63
CA GLY A 365 15.01 -6.28 -20.06
C GLY A 365 14.70 -5.03 -20.87
N LEU A 366 14.57 -3.86 -20.26
CA LEU A 366 14.27 -2.62 -20.96
C LEU A 366 15.47 -2.15 -21.79
N GLY A 367 15.33 -2.21 -23.12
CA GLY A 367 16.30 -1.63 -24.03
C GLY A 367 16.15 -0.12 -24.20
N PRO A 368 17.14 0.56 -24.80
CA PRO A 368 17.07 2.01 -25.02
C PRO A 368 15.94 2.43 -25.97
N ASP A 369 15.52 1.52 -26.85
CA ASP A 369 14.49 1.68 -27.88
C ASP A 369 13.08 1.29 -27.40
N PHE A 370 12.91 0.94 -26.14
CA PHE A 370 11.64 0.38 -25.66
C PHE A 370 10.47 1.34 -25.84
N MET A 371 10.68 2.67 -25.66
CA MET A 371 9.62 3.66 -25.86
C MET A 371 9.10 3.72 -27.30
N GLU A 372 9.89 3.33 -28.30
CA GLU A 372 9.43 3.26 -29.69
C GLU A 372 8.35 2.19 -29.90
N LYS A 373 8.24 1.25 -28.96
CA LYS A 373 7.23 0.16 -28.95
C LYS A 373 5.97 0.54 -28.16
N ILE A 374 6.02 1.65 -27.40
CA ILE A 374 4.91 2.15 -26.60
C ILE A 374 4.01 3.04 -27.47
N VAL A 375 3.22 2.41 -28.30
CA VAL A 375 2.29 3.06 -29.23
C VAL A 375 0.92 2.39 -29.14
N TRP A 376 -0.17 3.15 -29.31
CA TRP A 376 -1.53 2.63 -29.24
C TRP A 376 -1.98 1.90 -30.51
N ASP A 377 -1.45 2.27 -31.64
CA ASP A 377 -1.96 1.91 -32.97
C ASP A 377 -1.22 0.73 -33.63
N LYS A 378 -0.60 -0.15 -32.86
CA LYS A 378 0.11 -1.32 -33.41
C LYS A 378 -0.30 -2.64 -32.79
#